data_342198610fee47d3c7d84b33cdfe20e8
#
_entry.id   342198610fee47d3c7d84b33cdfe20e8
#
_cell.length_a   1.000
_cell.length_b   1.000
_cell.length_c   1.000
_cell.angle_alpha   90.00
_cell.angle_beta   90.00
_cell.angle_gamma   90.00
#
_symmetry.space_group_name_H-M   'P 1'
#
loop_
_entity.id
_entity.type
_entity.pdbx_description
1 polymer ?
#
loop_
_entity_poly.entity_id
_entity_poly.type
_entity_poly.pdbx_seq_one_letter_code
_entity_poly.pdbx_strand_id
1 'polypeptide(L)' 'MLNLAREVAALRRMTMSELKARYAEAFGEATRANNRAWLVNRLAWRRRP' A
#
# COMPACT_ATOMS: atom_id res chain seq x y z
N MET A 1 -12.26 14.85 -0.71
CA MET A 1 -12.15 14.20 0.61
C MET A 1 -11.57 12.80 0.46
N LEU A 2 -10.64 12.44 1.31
CA LEU A 2 -10.02 11.12 1.27
C LEU A 2 -10.99 10.06 1.79
N ASN A 3 -11.23 9.03 0.99
CA ASN A 3 -12.04 7.89 1.41
C ASN A 3 -11.12 6.71 1.69
N LEU A 4 -10.78 6.52 2.94
CA LEU A 4 -9.83 5.51 3.36
C LEU A 4 -10.31 4.09 3.04
N ALA A 5 -11.60 3.83 3.16
CA ALA A 5 -12.15 2.52 2.84
C ALA A 5 -11.96 2.17 1.36
N ARG A 6 -12.15 3.14 0.47
CA ARG A 6 -11.92 2.96 -0.96
C ARG A 6 -10.44 2.73 -1.26
N GLU A 7 -9.58 3.49 -0.62
CA GLU A 7 -8.14 3.35 -0.80
C GLU A 7 -7.69 1.95 -0.38
N VAL A 8 -8.14 1.48 0.77
CA VAL A 8 -7.79 0.16 1.26
C VAL A 8 -8.32 -0.92 0.30
N ALA A 9 -9.55 -0.77 -0.17
CA ALA A 9 -10.13 -1.73 -1.11
C ALA A 9 -9.34 -1.79 -2.41
N ALA A 10 -8.91 -0.64 -2.93
CA ALA A 10 -8.10 -0.59 -4.14
C ALA A 10 -6.75 -1.27 -3.93
N LEU A 11 -6.11 -1.02 -2.79
CA LEU A 11 -4.83 -1.63 -2.47
C LEU A 11 -4.96 -3.15 -2.34
N ARG A 12 -6.05 -3.62 -1.77
CA ARG A 12 -6.28 -5.06 -1.60
C ARG A 12 -6.46 -5.80 -2.92
N ARG A 13 -6.85 -5.09 -3.97
CA ARG A 13 -7.02 -5.68 -5.30
C ARG A 13 -5.72 -5.78 -6.07
N MET A 14 -4.69 -5.11 -5.62
CA MET A 14 -3.41 -5.13 -6.29
C MET A 14 -2.69 -6.46 -6.09
N THR A 15 -1.86 -6.83 -7.07
CA THR A 15 -0.98 -7.98 -6.91
C THR A 15 0.14 -7.63 -5.92
N MET A 16 0.83 -8.64 -5.40
CA MET A 16 1.97 -8.41 -4.52
C MET A 16 3.03 -7.57 -5.20
N SER A 17 3.26 -7.82 -6.48
CA SER A 17 4.23 -7.08 -7.27
C SER A 17 3.87 -5.60 -7.33
N GLU A 18 2.59 -5.30 -7.57
CA GLU A 18 2.11 -3.93 -7.62
C GLU A 18 2.22 -3.24 -6.25
N LEU A 19 1.86 -3.96 -5.18
CA LEU A 19 1.96 -3.41 -3.83
C LEU A 19 3.40 -3.06 -3.47
N LYS A 20 4.34 -3.94 -3.82
CA LYS A 20 5.76 -3.69 -3.58
C LYS A 20 6.26 -2.50 -4.37
N ALA A 21 5.82 -2.36 -5.62
CA ALA A 21 6.19 -1.22 -6.45
C ALA A 21 5.66 0.08 -5.84
N ARG A 22 4.42 0.07 -5.38
CA ARG A 22 3.83 1.23 -4.72
C ARG A 22 4.56 1.59 -3.43
N TYR A 23 4.96 0.58 -2.68
CA TYR A 23 5.73 0.80 -1.47
C TYR A 23 7.06 1.48 -1.79
N ALA A 24 7.77 0.98 -2.80
CA ALA A 24 9.04 1.57 -3.20
C ALA A 24 8.88 3.04 -3.61
N GLU A 25 7.83 3.36 -4.33
CA GLU A 25 7.55 4.74 -4.72
C GLU A 25 7.23 5.63 -3.51
N ALA A 26 6.42 5.12 -2.60
CA ALA A 26 5.94 5.91 -1.47
C ALA A 26 7.03 6.14 -0.42
N PHE A 27 7.85 5.14 -0.16
CA PHE A 27 8.84 5.18 0.92
C PHE A 27 10.28 5.33 0.44
N GLY A 28 10.49 5.28 -0.87
CA GLY A 28 11.81 5.48 -1.44
C GLY A 28 12.74 4.29 -1.29
N GLU A 29 12.21 3.12 -0.90
CA GLU A 29 13.02 1.92 -0.76
C GLU A 29 12.17 0.68 -1.00
N ALA A 30 12.80 -0.37 -1.52
CA ALA A 30 12.10 -1.63 -1.75
C ALA A 30 11.85 -2.35 -0.44
N THR A 31 10.79 -3.16 -0.40
CA THR A 31 10.46 -3.96 0.76
C THR A 31 10.59 -5.44 0.43
N ARG A 32 10.98 -6.24 1.43
CA ARG A 32 11.03 -7.70 1.32
C ARG A 32 9.77 -8.35 1.89
N ALA A 33 8.86 -7.55 2.41
CA ALA A 33 7.64 -8.07 3.01
C ALA A 33 6.77 -8.78 1.98
N ASN A 34 6.30 -9.96 2.32
CA ASN A 34 5.38 -10.73 1.51
C ASN A 34 4.01 -10.83 2.16
N ASN A 35 3.69 -9.86 2.99
CA ASN A 35 2.43 -9.81 3.72
C ASN A 35 1.55 -8.72 3.11
N ARG A 36 0.51 -9.14 2.41
CA ARG A 36 -0.42 -8.21 1.76
C ARG A 36 -1.05 -7.24 2.75
N ALA A 37 -1.52 -7.75 3.86
CA ALA A 37 -2.16 -6.91 4.88
C ALA A 37 -1.21 -5.85 5.40
N TRP A 38 0.04 -6.22 5.65
CA TRP A 38 1.06 -5.29 6.11
C TRP A 38 1.31 -4.19 5.08
N LEU A 39 1.45 -4.59 3.82
CA LEU A 39 1.69 -3.62 2.73
C LEU A 39 0.51 -2.68 2.56
N VAL A 40 -0.70 -3.22 2.57
CA VAL A 40 -1.91 -2.41 2.45
C VAL A 40 -2.00 -1.40 3.60
N ASN A 41 -1.74 -1.85 4.81
CA ASN A 41 -1.79 -0.97 5.98
C ASN A 41 -0.74 0.12 5.90
N ARG A 42 0.49 -0.22 5.51
CA ARG A 42 1.56 0.78 5.41
C ARG A 42 1.26 1.82 4.34
N LEU A 43 0.74 1.40 3.20
CA LEU A 43 0.39 2.32 2.12
C LEU A 43 -0.79 3.19 2.51
N ALA A 44 -1.78 2.63 3.18
CA ALA A 44 -2.93 3.41 3.67
C ALA A 44 -2.48 4.44 4.70
N TRP A 45 -1.57 4.08 5.60
CA TRP A 45 -0.99 5.00 6.58
C TRP A 45 -0.27 6.15 5.89
N ARG A 46 0.48 5.85 4.86
CA ARG A 46 1.24 6.84 4.12
C ARG A 46 0.34 7.93 3.52
N ARG A 47 -0.89 7.57 3.18
CA ARG A 47 -1.83 8.50 2.57
C ARG A 47 -2.60 9.35 3.58
N ARG A 48 -2.51 9.05 4.82
CA ARG A 48 -3.18 9.84 5.85
C ARG A 48 -2.59 11.23 5.92
N PRO A 49 -3.43 12.26 6.00
CA PRO A 49 -2.96 13.62 6.17
C PRO A 49 -2.32 13.85 7.54
#